data_12d649d5d83cd3ea13d994bffa04a8a7
#
_entry.id   12d649d5d83cd3ea13d994bffa04a8a7
#
_cell.length_a   1.000
_cell.length_b   1.000
_cell.length_c   1.000
_cell.angle_alpha   90.00
_cell.angle_beta   90.00
_cell.angle_gamma   90.00
#
_symmetry.space_group_name_H-M   'P 1'
#
loop_
_entity.id
_entity.type
_entity.pdbx_description
1 polymer ?
#
loop_
_entity_poly.entity_id
_entity_poly.type
_entity_poly.pdbx_seq_one_letter_code
_entity_poly.pdbx_strand_id
1 'polypeptide(L)' 'MRKDDFDFTNPADSAWKMFEKTGNVSYYMLYKNLIKK' A
#
# COMPACT_ATOMS: atom_id res chain seq x y z
N MET A 1 0.21 -10.56 -16.33
CA MET A 1 0.24 -10.15 -15.24
C MET A 1 -0.96 -10.29 -14.55
N ARG A 2 -0.99 -10.13 -13.47
CA ARG A 2 -2.04 -10.31 -12.84
C ARG A 2 -2.43 -9.18 -12.19
N LYS A 3 -3.49 -8.95 -11.86
CA LYS A 3 -3.88 -7.84 -11.23
C LYS A 3 -3.74 -8.00 -9.81
N ASP A 4 -3.39 -9.09 -9.32
CA ASP A 4 -3.26 -9.22 -7.91
C ASP A 4 -2.18 -8.36 -7.40
N ASP A 5 -1.34 -7.82 -8.22
CA ASP A 5 -0.33 -6.93 -7.75
C ASP A 5 -0.95 -5.71 -7.18
N PHE A 6 -2.09 -5.26 -7.65
CA PHE A 6 -2.68 -4.02 -7.22
C PHE A 6 -4.11 -4.31 -6.88
N ASP A 7 -4.42 -4.34 -5.62
CA ASP A 7 -5.75 -4.65 -5.17
C ASP A 7 -6.41 -3.43 -4.58
N PHE A 8 -7.46 -2.94 -5.19
CA PHE A 8 -8.12 -1.75 -4.75
C PHE A 8 -9.07 -2.00 -3.60
N THR A 9 -9.43 -3.22 -3.37
CA THR A 9 -10.35 -3.53 -2.29
C THR A 9 -9.71 -3.22 -0.95
N ASN A 10 -8.39 -3.15 -0.92
CA ASN A 10 -7.71 -2.88 0.32
C ASN A 10 -6.64 -1.84 0.10
N PRO A 11 -6.98 -0.57 0.20
CA PRO A 11 -6.01 0.49 -0.06
C PRO A 11 -4.80 0.44 0.88
N ALA A 12 -5.01 0.07 2.13
CA ALA A 12 -3.89 -0.01 3.05
C ALA A 12 -2.93 -1.09 2.62
N ASP A 13 -3.46 -2.21 2.16
CA ASP A 13 -2.63 -3.30 1.72
C ASP A 13 -1.86 -2.89 0.46
N SER A 14 -2.50 -2.15 -0.42
CA SER A 14 -1.84 -1.67 -1.62
C SER A 14 -0.68 -0.75 -1.28
N ALA A 15 -0.91 0.15 -0.34
CA ALA A 15 0.14 1.07 0.07
C ALA A 15 1.32 0.30 0.65
N TRP A 16 1.04 -0.72 1.43
CA TRP A 16 2.09 -1.51 2.03
C TRP A 16 2.89 -2.25 0.95
N LYS A 17 2.17 -2.79 -0.02
CA LYS A 17 2.84 -3.48 -1.09
C LYS A 17 3.77 -2.58 -1.86
N MET A 18 3.32 -1.38 -2.16
CA MET A 18 4.15 -0.45 -2.88
C MET A 18 5.35 -0.05 -2.04
N PHE A 19 5.16 0.06 -0.74
CA PHE A 19 6.26 0.40 0.15
C PHE A 19 7.32 -0.70 0.10
N GLU A 20 6.88 -1.93 0.11
CA GLU A 20 7.81 -3.05 0.06
C GLU A 20 8.54 -3.10 -1.27
N LYS A 21 7.86 -2.73 -2.32
CA LYS A 21 8.46 -2.78 -3.64
C LYS A 21 9.47 -1.66 -3.85
N THR A 22 9.10 -0.46 -3.48
CA THR A 22 9.96 0.68 -3.71
C THR A 22 10.76 1.08 -2.49
N GLY A 23 10.26 0.75 -1.31
CA GLY A 23 10.92 1.16 -0.09
C GLY A 23 10.69 2.62 0.21
N ASN A 24 9.67 3.21 -0.41
CA ASN A 24 9.43 4.62 -0.25
C ASN A 24 8.59 4.87 1.01
N VAL A 25 9.12 5.64 1.96
CA VAL A 25 8.41 5.91 3.20
C VAL A 25 7.12 6.67 2.96
N SER A 26 6.98 7.30 1.83
CA SER A 26 5.73 7.98 1.52
C SER A 26 4.59 6.98 1.56
N TYR A 27 4.82 5.79 1.05
CA TYR A 27 3.81 4.75 1.06
C TYR A 27 3.55 4.27 2.48
N TYR A 28 4.57 4.26 3.30
CA TYR A 28 4.40 3.86 4.69
C TYR A 28 3.49 4.86 5.40
N MET A 29 3.72 6.13 5.16
CA MET A 29 2.89 7.16 5.78
C MET A 29 1.47 7.06 5.28
N LEU A 30 1.30 6.77 4.01
CA LEU A 30 -0.01 6.60 3.44
C LEU A 30 -0.72 5.41 4.10
N TYR A 31 0.02 4.35 4.30
CA TYR A 31 -0.53 3.16 4.93
C TYR A 31 -1.00 3.49 6.36
N LYS A 32 -0.18 4.23 7.09
CA LYS A 32 -0.54 4.59 8.46
C LYS A 32 -1.78 5.46 8.47
N ASN A 33 -1.90 6.33 7.50
CA ASN A 33 -3.06 7.19 7.42
C ASN A 33 -4.32 6.39 7.14
N LEU A 34 -4.20 5.37 6.34
CA LEU A 34 -5.35 4.56 5.97
C LEU A 34 -5.86 3.71 7.13
N ILE A 35 -4.96 3.24 7.97
CA ILE A 35 -5.36 2.40 9.07
C ILE A 35 -5.59 3.19 10.35
N LYS A 36 -5.29 4.50 10.32
CA LYS A 36 -5.46 5.27 11.51
C LYS A 36 -6.93 5.54 11.76
N LYS A 37 -7.37 5.44 12.95
CA LYS A 37 -8.75 5.70 13.28
C LYS A 37 -8.90 6.98 14.07
#